data_b8cfa2c95c292aed65fc7bd2f2667ac4
#
_entry.id   b8cfa2c95c292aed65fc7bd2f2667ac4
#
_cell.length_a   1.000
_cell.length_b   1.000
_cell.length_c   1.000
_cell.angle_alpha   90.00
_cell.angle_beta   90.00
_cell.angle_gamma   90.00
#
_symmetry.space_group_name_H-M   'P 1'
#
loop_
_entity.id
_entity.type
_entity.pdbx_description
1 polymer ?
#
loop_
_entity_poly.entity_id
_entity_poly.type
_entity_poly.pdbx_seq_one_letter_code
_entity_poly.pdbx_strand_id
1 'polypeptide(L)'
;MNKLLKTQSAPRIIAGGFALVIFIGSLLLMLPCSIQPGTHLDYIDALYTSASAVCVTGLTVVDAGDTFTALGQFFLAALIQIGGLGVTSISAGVILAMGRRVNLKGRMLIRESMNLDADRGLIGFVYTVFKATLLIELIGAALSFIVFIQDYSLFRAIGVSLFHSVASFNNAGFDILGGGQSMVPYTDNIFLNIITCVLIFFGGIGFLVIQELWQKKCQWKKLSMHTKVVLSVSLALIIIGTLLIKLTEPVSWLCALFHSVSTRTAGFASRSIGDFGAPALLVMIVLMFIGASSGSTGGGIKTSTFFVLIRGIFSAATNQSEKAFHYSIPKDAFKKAAVISILAAGVVITSTYILMILEPQVDLLDALFEMTSAFSTAGLSTGISSGLHLPAKILSIMIMFTGRLGPLTIASLWYFSRGELALYPDGNIVVG
;
A
#
# COMPACT_ATOMS: atom_id res chain seq x y z
N MET A 1 -4.28 -17.89 -26.55
CA MET A 1 -4.10 -17.37 -25.17
C MET A 1 -3.72 -18.46 -24.14
N ASN A 2 -4.22 -19.71 -24.23
CA ASN A 2 -3.96 -20.74 -23.20
C ASN A 2 -2.56 -21.40 -23.18
N LYS A 3 -1.76 -21.37 -24.26
CA LYS A 3 -0.42 -21.99 -24.30
C LYS A 3 0.68 -21.09 -23.66
N LEU A 4 0.60 -19.76 -23.88
CA LEU A 4 1.56 -18.80 -23.33
C LEU A 4 1.46 -18.66 -21.79
N LEU A 5 0.25 -18.79 -21.24
CA LEU A 5 0.04 -18.74 -19.79
C LEU A 5 0.50 -20.00 -19.05
N LYS A 6 0.61 -21.15 -19.75
CA LYS A 6 1.00 -22.43 -19.10
C LYS A 6 2.48 -22.49 -18.71
N THR A 7 3.34 -21.72 -19.37
CA THR A 7 4.81 -21.74 -19.17
C THR A 7 5.34 -20.59 -18.31
N GLN A 8 4.49 -19.63 -17.93
CA GLN A 8 4.88 -18.45 -17.17
C GLN A 8 4.91 -18.72 -15.66
N SER A 9 5.90 -18.15 -14.96
CA SER A 9 5.97 -18.17 -13.49
C SER A 9 4.85 -17.31 -12.88
N ALA A 10 4.44 -17.63 -11.64
CA ALA A 10 3.38 -16.91 -10.96
C ALA A 10 3.68 -15.40 -10.81
N PRO A 11 4.90 -14.95 -10.43
CA PRO A 11 5.25 -13.52 -10.41
C PRO A 11 5.01 -12.80 -11.74
N ARG A 12 5.33 -13.42 -12.88
CA ARG A 12 5.09 -12.82 -14.20
C ARG A 12 3.63 -12.63 -14.53
N ILE A 13 2.79 -13.60 -14.16
CA ILE A 13 1.35 -13.51 -14.38
C ILE A 13 0.74 -12.41 -13.52
N ILE A 14 1.17 -12.30 -12.26
CA ILE A 14 0.71 -11.26 -11.33
C ILE A 14 1.13 -9.88 -11.86
N ALA A 15 2.42 -9.68 -12.17
CA ALA A 15 2.93 -8.42 -12.71
C ALA A 15 2.23 -8.02 -14.01
N GLY A 16 2.06 -8.96 -14.95
CA GLY A 16 1.33 -8.72 -16.20
C GLY A 16 -0.14 -8.36 -15.97
N GLY A 17 -0.78 -8.96 -14.97
CA GLY A 17 -2.15 -8.63 -14.57
C GLY A 17 -2.27 -7.19 -14.04
N PHE A 18 -1.37 -6.78 -13.16
CA PHE A 18 -1.32 -5.40 -12.68
C PHE A 18 -1.06 -4.40 -13.80
N ALA A 19 -0.07 -4.66 -14.67
CA ALA A 19 0.25 -3.80 -15.81
C ALA A 19 -0.95 -3.66 -16.78
N LEU A 20 -1.67 -4.76 -17.03
CA LEU A 20 -2.87 -4.74 -17.89
C LEU A 20 -3.99 -3.90 -17.27
N VAL A 21 -4.24 -4.02 -15.97
CA VAL A 21 -5.27 -3.23 -15.27
C VAL A 21 -4.89 -1.75 -15.28
N ILE A 22 -3.61 -1.39 -15.05
CA ILE A 22 -3.12 -0.02 -15.14
C ILE A 22 -3.36 0.55 -16.55
N PHE A 23 -3.01 -0.21 -17.59
CA PHE A 23 -3.20 0.22 -18.97
C PHE A 23 -4.68 0.41 -19.32
N ILE A 24 -5.54 -0.54 -18.97
CA ILE A 24 -7.00 -0.40 -19.21
C ILE A 24 -7.56 0.77 -18.39
N GLY A 25 -7.13 0.93 -17.14
CA GLY A 25 -7.53 2.03 -16.27
C GLY A 25 -7.17 3.38 -16.86
N SER A 26 -5.95 3.54 -17.41
CA SER A 26 -5.55 4.81 -18.06
C SER A 26 -6.44 5.15 -19.25
N LEU A 27 -6.85 4.17 -20.06
CA LEU A 27 -7.79 4.38 -21.17
C LEU A 27 -9.20 4.76 -20.69
N LEU A 28 -9.69 4.14 -19.61
CA LEU A 28 -11.00 4.48 -19.03
C LEU A 28 -11.02 5.90 -18.46
N LEU A 29 -9.93 6.35 -17.82
CA LEU A 29 -9.81 7.71 -17.29
C LEU A 29 -9.68 8.76 -18.39
N MET A 30 -9.17 8.39 -19.58
CA MET A 30 -9.08 9.26 -20.75
C MET A 30 -10.38 9.42 -21.54
N LEU A 31 -11.43 8.66 -21.21
CA LEU A 31 -12.71 8.79 -21.92
C LEU A 31 -13.27 10.21 -21.73
N PRO A 32 -13.84 10.84 -22.76
CA PRO A 32 -14.43 12.18 -22.65
C PRO A 32 -15.52 12.28 -21.58
N CYS A 33 -16.24 11.19 -21.32
CA CYS A 33 -17.26 11.12 -20.26
C CYS A 33 -16.66 11.01 -18.84
N SER A 34 -15.36 10.70 -18.73
CA SER A 34 -14.65 10.60 -17.44
C SER A 34 -14.02 11.91 -16.99
N ILE A 35 -13.82 12.85 -17.90
CA ILE A 35 -13.11 14.12 -17.69
C ILE A 35 -14.13 15.26 -17.58
N GLN A 36 -13.92 16.20 -16.65
CA GLN A 36 -14.77 17.39 -16.51
C GLN A 36 -14.71 18.25 -17.78
N PRO A 37 -15.85 18.83 -18.22
CA PRO A 37 -15.88 19.72 -19.38
C PRO A 37 -14.92 20.92 -19.19
N GLY A 38 -14.06 21.14 -20.18
CA GLY A 38 -13.07 22.24 -20.15
C GLY A 38 -11.74 21.89 -19.49
N THR A 39 -11.58 20.70 -18.94
CA THR A 39 -10.31 20.21 -18.35
C THR A 39 -9.54 19.42 -19.41
N HIS A 40 -8.24 19.68 -19.52
CA HIS A 40 -7.33 18.91 -20.37
C HIS A 40 -6.55 17.92 -19.49
N LEU A 41 -6.49 16.67 -19.92
CA LEU A 41 -5.73 15.60 -19.24
C LEU A 41 -4.80 14.94 -20.24
N ASP A 42 -3.50 15.01 -19.99
CA ASP A 42 -2.51 14.32 -20.80
C ASP A 42 -2.54 12.80 -20.53
N TYR A 43 -2.21 12.00 -21.57
CA TYR A 43 -2.19 10.54 -21.41
C TYR A 43 -1.25 10.07 -20.30
N ILE A 44 -0.09 10.73 -20.12
CA ILE A 44 0.86 10.38 -19.07
C ILE A 44 0.27 10.61 -17.67
N ASP A 45 -0.57 11.63 -17.49
CA ASP A 45 -1.21 11.95 -16.22
C ASP A 45 -2.36 10.98 -15.92
N ALA A 46 -3.09 10.54 -16.94
CA ALA A 46 -4.05 9.46 -16.84
C ALA A 46 -3.38 8.12 -16.49
N LEU A 47 -2.23 7.83 -17.11
CA LEU A 47 -1.44 6.63 -16.82
C LEU A 47 -0.86 6.67 -15.39
N TYR A 48 -0.35 7.82 -14.96
CA TYR A 48 0.15 8.05 -13.61
C TYR A 48 -0.95 7.84 -12.57
N THR A 49 -2.11 8.47 -12.77
CA THR A 49 -3.28 8.36 -11.90
C THR A 49 -3.78 6.92 -11.83
N SER A 50 -3.87 6.23 -12.99
CA SER A 50 -4.24 4.82 -13.05
C SER A 50 -3.21 3.93 -12.33
N ALA A 51 -1.91 4.16 -12.53
CA ALA A 51 -0.84 3.41 -11.84
C ALA A 51 -0.90 3.64 -10.33
N SER A 52 -1.05 4.89 -9.89
CA SER A 52 -1.20 5.25 -8.48
C SER A 52 -2.43 4.61 -7.85
N ALA A 53 -3.58 4.60 -8.54
CA ALA A 53 -4.81 3.97 -8.07
C ALA A 53 -4.69 2.46 -7.95
N VAL A 54 -4.18 1.77 -8.98
CA VAL A 54 -4.05 0.31 -9.00
C VAL A 54 -2.94 -0.17 -8.07
N CYS A 55 -1.84 0.58 -7.94
CA CYS A 55 -0.80 0.31 -6.94
C CYS A 55 -1.22 0.74 -5.53
N VAL A 56 -2.38 1.44 -5.41
CA VAL A 56 -2.91 1.93 -4.15
C VAL A 56 -1.89 2.85 -3.46
N THR A 57 -1.37 3.79 -4.22
CA THR A 57 -0.31 4.69 -3.75
C THR A 57 -0.88 6.01 -3.22
N GLY A 58 -1.65 6.75 -4.03
CA GLY A 58 -2.19 8.04 -3.67
C GLY A 58 -1.37 9.26 -4.11
N LEU A 59 -0.22 9.05 -4.75
CA LEU A 59 0.48 10.15 -5.41
C LEU A 59 -0.35 10.63 -6.60
N THR A 60 -0.55 11.93 -6.71
CA THR A 60 -1.38 12.56 -7.73
C THR A 60 -0.63 13.66 -8.46
N VAL A 61 -0.78 13.71 -9.77
CA VAL A 61 -0.27 14.79 -10.63
C VAL A 61 -1.41 15.72 -11.06
N VAL A 62 -2.65 15.27 -10.90
CA VAL A 62 -3.88 16.05 -11.14
C VAL A 62 -4.84 15.83 -9.96
N ASP A 63 -5.64 16.85 -9.65
CA ASP A 63 -6.70 16.72 -8.64
C ASP A 63 -7.83 15.83 -9.14
N ALA A 64 -8.18 14.79 -8.37
CA ALA A 64 -9.20 13.83 -8.81
C ALA A 64 -10.63 14.40 -8.71
N GLY A 65 -10.88 15.32 -7.78
CA GLY A 65 -12.17 15.98 -7.61
C GLY A 65 -12.49 16.95 -8.72
N ASP A 66 -11.48 17.71 -9.16
CA ASP A 66 -11.63 18.77 -10.17
C ASP A 66 -11.47 18.25 -11.61
N THR A 67 -10.68 17.18 -11.80
CA THR A 67 -10.39 16.64 -13.13
C THR A 67 -11.45 15.64 -13.62
N PHE A 68 -11.97 14.78 -12.71
CA PHE A 68 -12.83 13.69 -13.13
C PHE A 68 -14.32 13.94 -12.82
N THR A 69 -15.19 13.59 -13.78
CA THR A 69 -16.64 13.52 -13.57
C THR A 69 -16.99 12.44 -12.54
N ALA A 70 -18.24 12.37 -12.11
CA ALA A 70 -18.74 11.29 -11.24
C ALA A 70 -18.46 9.90 -11.82
N LEU A 71 -18.49 9.73 -13.16
CA LEU A 71 -18.16 8.47 -13.82
C LEU A 71 -16.65 8.20 -13.76
N GLY A 72 -15.80 9.20 -13.99
CA GLY A 72 -14.35 9.07 -13.86
C GLY A 72 -13.93 8.75 -12.42
N GLN A 73 -14.56 9.40 -11.43
CA GLN A 73 -14.37 9.11 -10.00
C GLN A 73 -14.81 7.67 -9.65
N PHE A 74 -15.88 7.17 -10.25
CA PHE A 74 -16.29 5.77 -10.11
C PHE A 74 -15.25 4.80 -10.69
N PHE A 75 -14.70 5.07 -11.89
CA PHE A 75 -13.62 4.26 -12.45
C PHE A 75 -12.37 4.29 -11.56
N LEU A 76 -12.03 5.46 -11.03
CA LEU A 76 -10.91 5.61 -10.10
C LEU A 76 -11.12 4.77 -8.82
N ALA A 77 -12.30 4.83 -8.20
CA ALA A 77 -12.65 3.99 -7.05
C ALA A 77 -12.59 2.49 -7.37
N ALA A 78 -13.04 2.09 -8.57
CA ALA A 78 -12.97 0.70 -9.02
C ALA A 78 -11.51 0.23 -9.21
N LEU A 79 -10.62 1.09 -9.75
CA LEU A 79 -9.19 0.79 -9.88
C LEU A 79 -8.52 0.65 -8.51
N ILE A 80 -8.84 1.52 -7.56
CA ILE A 80 -8.38 1.43 -6.17
C ILE A 80 -8.83 0.11 -5.55
N GLN A 81 -10.09 -0.27 -5.73
CA GLN A 81 -10.65 -1.51 -5.19
C GLN A 81 -9.97 -2.75 -5.77
N ILE A 82 -9.74 -2.76 -7.11
CA ILE A 82 -9.02 -3.84 -7.79
C ILE A 82 -7.58 -3.93 -7.28
N GLY A 83 -6.93 -2.81 -7.12
CA GLY A 83 -5.56 -2.72 -6.61
C GLY A 83 -5.42 -3.18 -5.17
N GLY A 84 -6.28 -2.71 -4.28
CA GLY A 84 -6.27 -3.02 -2.84
C GLY A 84 -6.54 -4.49 -2.54
N LEU A 85 -7.59 -5.05 -3.12
CA LEU A 85 -7.90 -6.49 -2.99
C LEU A 85 -6.90 -7.39 -3.73
N GLY A 86 -6.16 -6.83 -4.68
CA GLY A 86 -5.26 -7.55 -5.56
C GLY A 86 -5.96 -8.16 -6.78
N VAL A 87 -5.34 -7.98 -7.95
CA VAL A 87 -5.88 -8.43 -9.25
C VAL A 87 -6.23 -9.91 -9.27
N THR A 88 -5.43 -10.75 -8.61
CA THR A 88 -5.66 -12.21 -8.54
C THR A 88 -6.88 -12.57 -7.70
N SER A 89 -7.11 -11.87 -6.59
CA SER A 89 -8.26 -12.11 -5.72
C SER A 89 -9.56 -11.65 -6.38
N ILE A 90 -9.54 -10.49 -7.04
CA ILE A 90 -10.68 -10.02 -7.85
C ILE A 90 -11.01 -11.02 -8.95
N SER A 91 -9.99 -11.49 -9.70
CA SER A 91 -10.19 -12.50 -10.76
C SER A 91 -10.82 -13.78 -10.21
N ALA A 92 -10.37 -14.23 -9.04
CA ALA A 92 -10.96 -15.40 -8.38
C ALA A 92 -12.40 -15.13 -7.91
N GLY A 93 -12.67 -13.95 -7.34
CA GLY A 93 -14.01 -13.54 -6.94
C GLY A 93 -14.99 -13.53 -8.10
N VAL A 94 -14.61 -12.97 -9.24
CA VAL A 94 -15.42 -12.97 -10.47
C VAL A 94 -15.70 -14.40 -10.94
N ILE A 95 -14.68 -15.29 -11.00
CA ILE A 95 -14.85 -16.70 -11.38
C ILE A 95 -15.84 -17.40 -10.45
N LEU A 96 -15.75 -17.16 -9.15
CA LEU A 96 -16.63 -17.73 -8.14
C LEU A 96 -18.07 -17.19 -8.25
N ALA A 97 -18.23 -15.88 -8.48
CA ALA A 97 -19.54 -15.24 -8.68
C ALA A 97 -20.25 -15.78 -9.93
N MET A 98 -19.50 -16.17 -10.97
CA MET A 98 -20.02 -16.85 -12.15
C MET A 98 -20.36 -18.34 -11.92
N GLY A 99 -20.28 -18.83 -10.69
CA GLY A 99 -20.54 -20.23 -10.33
C GLY A 99 -19.48 -21.22 -10.82
N ARG A 100 -18.31 -20.73 -11.28
CA ARG A 100 -17.23 -21.58 -11.79
C ARG A 100 -16.23 -21.90 -10.71
N ARG A 101 -15.54 -23.06 -10.83
CA ARG A 101 -14.48 -23.47 -9.90
C ARG A 101 -13.14 -22.85 -10.28
N VAL A 102 -12.44 -22.32 -9.30
CA VAL A 102 -11.04 -21.86 -9.48
C VAL A 102 -10.14 -23.07 -9.69
N ASN A 103 -9.42 -23.12 -10.80
CA ASN A 103 -8.50 -24.19 -11.14
C ASN A 103 -7.25 -24.18 -10.24
N LEU A 104 -6.45 -25.26 -10.27
CA LEU A 104 -5.22 -25.39 -9.45
C LEU A 104 -4.25 -24.25 -9.66
N LYS A 105 -4.04 -23.76 -10.89
CA LYS A 105 -3.16 -22.65 -11.20
C LYS A 105 -3.68 -21.33 -10.61
N GLY A 106 -4.99 -21.09 -10.69
CA GLY A 106 -5.62 -19.93 -10.06
C GLY A 106 -5.47 -19.94 -8.54
N ARG A 107 -5.58 -21.09 -7.89
CA ARG A 107 -5.36 -21.24 -6.45
C ARG A 107 -3.90 -20.93 -6.08
N MET A 108 -2.93 -21.43 -6.85
CA MET A 108 -1.51 -21.14 -6.66
C MET A 108 -1.23 -19.63 -6.79
N LEU A 109 -1.82 -18.95 -7.78
CA LEU A 109 -1.68 -17.49 -7.96
C LEU A 109 -2.25 -16.69 -6.79
N ILE A 110 -3.44 -17.08 -6.28
CA ILE A 110 -4.03 -16.42 -5.11
C ILE A 110 -3.12 -16.62 -3.88
N ARG A 111 -2.66 -17.86 -3.65
CA ARG A 111 -1.75 -18.18 -2.56
C ARG A 111 -0.52 -17.30 -2.59
N GLU A 112 0.12 -17.19 -3.74
CA GLU A 112 1.36 -16.43 -3.90
C GLU A 112 1.13 -14.92 -3.78
N SER A 113 0.06 -14.37 -4.38
CA SER A 113 -0.26 -12.95 -4.29
C SER A 113 -0.62 -12.48 -2.88
N MET A 114 -1.16 -13.38 -2.05
CA MET A 114 -1.53 -13.08 -0.66
C MET A 114 -0.53 -13.60 0.38
N ASN A 115 0.60 -14.18 -0.06
CA ASN A 115 1.62 -14.80 0.80
C ASN A 115 1.01 -15.83 1.79
N LEU A 116 0.16 -16.73 1.29
CA LEU A 116 -0.48 -17.76 2.09
C LEU A 116 0.35 -19.05 2.09
N ASP A 117 0.46 -19.72 3.24
CA ASP A 117 1.25 -20.95 3.38
C ASP A 117 0.49 -22.22 2.97
N ALA A 118 -0.83 -22.19 2.89
CA ALA A 118 -1.63 -23.39 2.63
C ALA A 118 -2.72 -23.18 1.56
N ASP A 119 -3.00 -24.25 0.81
CA ASP A 119 -4.07 -24.30 -0.21
C ASP A 119 -5.47 -24.59 0.37
N ARG A 120 -5.54 -25.07 1.63
CA ARG A 120 -6.81 -25.43 2.27
C ARG A 120 -7.56 -24.18 2.73
N GLY A 121 -8.83 -24.09 2.35
CA GLY A 121 -9.69 -22.97 2.76
C GLY A 121 -9.55 -21.69 1.93
N LEU A 122 -8.72 -21.68 0.88
CA LEU A 122 -8.44 -20.52 0.05
C LEU A 122 -9.70 -19.84 -0.53
N ILE A 123 -10.66 -20.62 -0.98
CA ILE A 123 -11.94 -20.09 -1.53
C ILE A 123 -12.75 -19.41 -0.41
N GLY A 124 -12.85 -20.05 0.76
CA GLY A 124 -13.49 -19.46 1.93
C GLY A 124 -12.80 -18.19 2.40
N PHE A 125 -11.46 -18.14 2.29
CA PHE A 125 -10.69 -16.94 2.58
C PHE A 125 -11.04 -15.80 1.62
N VAL A 126 -11.09 -16.04 0.31
CA VAL A 126 -11.47 -15.03 -0.68
C VAL A 126 -12.88 -14.47 -0.39
N TYR A 127 -13.86 -15.32 -0.09
CA TYR A 127 -15.19 -14.87 0.32
C TYR A 127 -15.15 -14.00 1.60
N THR A 128 -14.36 -14.39 2.57
CA THR A 128 -14.20 -13.62 3.82
C THR A 128 -13.59 -12.25 3.54
N VAL A 129 -12.58 -12.18 2.66
CA VAL A 129 -11.95 -10.92 2.24
C VAL A 129 -12.99 -9.98 1.63
N PHE A 130 -13.74 -10.43 0.61
CA PHE A 130 -14.77 -9.60 -0.03
C PHE A 130 -15.85 -9.14 0.95
N LYS A 131 -16.36 -10.07 1.79
CA LYS A 131 -17.40 -9.75 2.77
C LYS A 131 -16.91 -8.77 3.83
N ALA A 132 -15.71 -8.96 4.36
CA ALA A 132 -15.13 -8.07 5.36
C ALA A 132 -14.87 -6.67 4.78
N THR A 133 -14.29 -6.60 3.57
CA THR A 133 -14.05 -5.35 2.86
C THR A 133 -15.35 -4.58 2.66
N LEU A 134 -16.35 -5.19 2.03
CA LEU A 134 -17.63 -4.54 1.77
C LEU A 134 -18.29 -4.04 3.07
N LEU A 135 -18.27 -4.85 4.13
CA LEU A 135 -18.87 -4.47 5.41
C LEU A 135 -18.15 -3.28 6.04
N ILE A 136 -16.80 -3.28 6.08
CA ILE A 136 -16.01 -2.20 6.67
C ILE A 136 -16.16 -0.92 5.85
N GLU A 137 -16.13 -1.02 4.52
CA GLU A 137 -16.32 0.12 3.62
C GLU A 137 -17.71 0.72 3.73
N LEU A 138 -18.77 -0.08 3.82
CA LEU A 138 -20.14 0.44 4.01
C LEU A 138 -20.31 1.12 5.37
N ILE A 139 -19.75 0.56 6.43
CA ILE A 139 -19.77 1.20 7.76
C ILE A 139 -18.98 2.52 7.72
N GLY A 140 -17.79 2.51 7.14
CA GLY A 140 -16.97 3.71 6.97
C GLY A 140 -17.68 4.80 6.17
N ALA A 141 -18.32 4.44 5.06
CA ALA A 141 -19.10 5.36 4.23
C ALA A 141 -20.29 5.95 5.02
N ALA A 142 -21.04 5.12 5.74
CA ALA A 142 -22.16 5.58 6.55
C ALA A 142 -21.74 6.55 7.66
N LEU A 143 -20.61 6.30 8.32
CA LEU A 143 -20.08 7.18 9.35
C LEU A 143 -19.52 8.49 8.75
N SER A 144 -18.77 8.41 7.65
CA SER A 144 -18.23 9.59 6.95
C SER A 144 -19.35 10.47 6.37
N PHE A 145 -20.46 9.85 5.94
CA PHE A 145 -21.62 10.56 5.42
C PHE A 145 -22.21 11.56 6.43
N ILE A 146 -22.17 11.26 7.74
CA ILE A 146 -22.66 12.16 8.79
C ILE A 146 -21.93 13.51 8.78
N VAL A 147 -20.65 13.51 8.37
CA VAL A 147 -19.86 14.73 8.25
C VAL A 147 -20.08 15.38 6.90
N PHE A 148 -19.92 14.64 5.80
CA PHE A 148 -19.98 15.21 4.46
C PHE A 148 -21.36 15.72 4.05
N ILE A 149 -22.46 15.24 4.66
CA ILE A 149 -23.81 15.77 4.40
C ILE A 149 -23.98 17.23 4.90
N GLN A 150 -23.09 17.71 5.78
CA GLN A 150 -23.14 19.07 6.28
C GLN A 150 -22.59 20.08 5.25
N ASP A 151 -21.67 19.64 4.39
CA ASP A 151 -20.95 20.49 3.43
C ASP A 151 -21.38 20.27 1.97
N TYR A 152 -21.97 19.10 1.66
CA TYR A 152 -22.32 18.71 0.29
C TYR A 152 -23.81 18.38 0.15
N SER A 153 -24.34 18.55 -1.07
CA SER A 153 -25.70 18.06 -1.39
C SER A 153 -25.79 16.54 -1.21
N LEU A 154 -26.99 16.03 -0.95
CA LEU A 154 -27.25 14.62 -0.63
C LEU A 154 -26.53 13.63 -1.57
N PHE A 155 -26.68 13.78 -2.88
CA PHE A 155 -26.06 12.86 -3.86
C PHE A 155 -24.54 12.99 -3.88
N ARG A 156 -24.01 14.22 -3.75
CA ARG A 156 -22.57 14.46 -3.68
C ARG A 156 -21.99 13.91 -2.39
N ALA A 157 -22.65 14.10 -1.26
CA ALA A 157 -22.24 13.56 0.05
C ALA A 157 -22.16 12.04 0.04
N ILE A 158 -23.14 11.33 -0.58
CA ILE A 158 -23.10 9.88 -0.75
C ILE A 158 -21.88 9.47 -1.57
N GLY A 159 -21.64 10.11 -2.71
CA GLY A 159 -20.51 9.82 -3.58
C GLY A 159 -19.17 10.03 -2.89
N VAL A 160 -18.98 11.18 -2.22
CA VAL A 160 -17.76 11.50 -1.47
C VAL A 160 -17.53 10.51 -0.32
N SER A 161 -18.58 10.16 0.43
CA SER A 161 -18.47 9.22 1.55
C SER A 161 -18.09 7.82 1.12
N LEU A 162 -18.68 7.32 0.03
CA LEU A 162 -18.35 6.02 -0.55
C LEU A 162 -16.90 6.00 -1.06
N PHE A 163 -16.52 7.04 -1.83
CA PHE A 163 -15.17 7.16 -2.35
C PHE A 163 -14.12 7.24 -1.23
N HIS A 164 -14.37 8.11 -0.24
CA HIS A 164 -13.49 8.28 0.92
C HIS A 164 -13.30 6.98 1.69
N SER A 165 -14.39 6.23 1.93
CA SER A 165 -14.32 4.96 2.64
C SER A 165 -13.54 3.90 1.86
N VAL A 166 -13.77 3.78 0.54
CA VAL A 166 -13.02 2.88 -0.35
C VAL A 166 -11.55 3.27 -0.38
N ALA A 167 -11.23 4.55 -0.58
CA ALA A 167 -9.85 5.03 -0.63
C ALA A 167 -9.12 4.84 0.71
N SER A 168 -9.79 5.10 1.84
CA SER A 168 -9.21 4.95 3.18
C SER A 168 -8.98 3.49 3.56
N PHE A 169 -9.95 2.60 3.33
CA PHE A 169 -9.80 1.17 3.64
C PHE A 169 -8.74 0.51 2.76
N ASN A 170 -8.69 0.86 1.48
CA ASN A 170 -7.66 0.34 0.58
C ASN A 170 -6.31 1.02 0.76
N ASN A 171 -6.17 2.01 1.63
CA ASN A 171 -4.94 2.78 1.86
C ASN A 171 -4.46 3.48 0.57
N ALA A 172 -5.37 4.09 -0.17
CA ALA A 172 -5.09 4.63 -1.50
C ALA A 172 -4.79 6.12 -1.54
N GLY A 173 -5.15 6.88 -0.49
CA GLY A 173 -4.81 8.30 -0.34
C GLY A 173 -5.47 9.28 -1.33
N PHE A 174 -6.35 8.79 -2.18
CA PHE A 174 -7.11 9.64 -3.09
C PHE A 174 -8.30 10.28 -2.39
N ASP A 175 -8.56 11.53 -2.69
CA ASP A 175 -9.80 12.23 -2.36
C ASP A 175 -10.45 12.80 -3.63
N ILE A 176 -11.71 13.17 -3.51
CA ILE A 176 -12.50 13.84 -4.55
C ILE A 176 -13.14 15.12 -4.01
N LEU A 177 -12.51 15.71 -3.00
CA LEU A 177 -12.99 16.95 -2.37
C LEU A 177 -12.75 18.16 -3.27
N GLY A 178 -11.69 18.10 -4.09
CA GLY A 178 -11.24 19.18 -4.98
C GLY A 178 -10.22 20.11 -4.32
N GLY A 179 -9.58 20.95 -5.13
CA GLY A 179 -8.60 21.93 -4.66
C GLY A 179 -7.25 21.35 -4.24
N GLY A 180 -6.98 20.06 -4.46
CA GLY A 180 -5.70 19.40 -4.11
C GLY A 180 -5.35 19.40 -2.63
N GLN A 181 -6.35 19.53 -1.74
CA GLN A 181 -6.13 19.79 -0.32
C GLN A 181 -6.19 18.55 0.58
N SER A 182 -6.54 17.39 0.04
CA SER A 182 -6.75 16.16 0.82
C SER A 182 -7.72 16.41 2.01
N MET A 183 -7.36 15.98 3.22
CA MET A 183 -8.20 16.14 4.42
C MET A 183 -7.93 17.45 5.19
N VAL A 184 -7.18 18.41 4.63
CA VAL A 184 -6.84 19.68 5.27
C VAL A 184 -8.09 20.46 5.70
N PRO A 185 -9.18 20.56 4.90
CA PRO A 185 -10.41 21.24 5.34
C PRO A 185 -11.05 20.62 6.60
N TYR A 186 -10.74 19.37 6.90
CA TYR A 186 -11.29 18.61 8.04
C TYR A 186 -10.26 18.35 9.14
N THR A 187 -9.16 19.11 9.20
CA THR A 187 -8.08 18.95 10.20
C THR A 187 -8.59 18.86 11.63
N ASP A 188 -9.55 19.71 11.99
CA ASP A 188 -10.10 19.80 13.36
C ASP A 188 -11.33 18.89 13.58
N ASN A 189 -11.81 18.20 12.55
CA ASN A 189 -12.94 17.30 12.68
C ASN A 189 -12.48 15.95 13.28
N ILE A 190 -12.57 15.84 14.62
CA ILE A 190 -12.12 14.65 15.37
C ILE A 190 -12.81 13.38 14.87
N PHE A 191 -14.12 13.44 14.58
CA PHE A 191 -14.90 12.27 14.21
C PHE A 191 -14.44 11.70 12.86
N LEU A 192 -14.30 12.54 11.82
CA LEU A 192 -13.85 12.11 10.50
C LEU A 192 -12.40 11.61 10.52
N ASN A 193 -11.50 12.31 11.24
CA ASN A 193 -10.10 11.90 11.37
C ASN A 193 -9.97 10.52 12.04
N ILE A 194 -10.75 10.24 13.09
CA ILE A 194 -10.73 8.93 13.76
C ILE A 194 -11.28 7.84 12.85
N ILE A 195 -12.39 8.08 12.15
CA ILE A 195 -12.96 7.12 11.19
C ILE A 195 -11.92 6.76 10.12
N THR A 196 -11.29 7.77 9.53
CA THR A 196 -10.25 7.59 8.51
C THR A 196 -9.07 6.78 9.06
N CYS A 197 -8.57 7.11 10.26
CA CYS A 197 -7.51 6.34 10.91
C CYS A 197 -7.89 4.88 11.16
N VAL A 198 -9.13 4.61 11.56
CA VAL A 198 -9.64 3.25 11.78
C VAL A 198 -9.75 2.47 10.48
N LEU A 199 -10.26 3.08 9.41
CA LEU A 199 -10.32 2.47 8.09
C LEU A 199 -8.93 2.10 7.57
N ILE A 200 -7.99 3.03 7.64
CA ILE A 200 -6.58 2.84 7.27
C ILE A 200 -5.95 1.69 8.07
N PHE A 201 -6.17 1.68 9.39
CA PHE A 201 -5.64 0.64 10.25
C PHE A 201 -6.15 -0.75 9.84
N PHE A 202 -7.46 -0.91 9.63
CA PHE A 202 -8.03 -2.19 9.21
C PHE A 202 -7.56 -2.62 7.82
N GLY A 203 -7.43 -1.73 6.86
CA GLY A 203 -6.82 -2.02 5.56
C GLY A 203 -5.36 -2.46 5.67
N GLY A 204 -4.60 -1.80 6.55
CA GLY A 204 -3.16 -2.00 6.74
C GLY A 204 -2.73 -3.22 7.56
N ILE A 205 -3.58 -3.81 8.40
CA ILE A 205 -3.22 -4.98 9.23
C ILE A 205 -3.23 -6.30 8.46
N GLY A 206 -3.89 -6.35 7.31
CA GLY A 206 -3.95 -7.53 6.44
C GLY A 206 -5.15 -8.45 6.66
N PHE A 207 -5.59 -9.04 5.56
CA PHE A 207 -6.83 -9.85 5.52
C PHE A 207 -6.75 -11.12 6.36
N LEU A 208 -5.57 -11.74 6.51
CA LEU A 208 -5.35 -12.89 7.39
C LEU A 208 -5.62 -12.54 8.86
N VAL A 209 -5.14 -11.36 9.28
CA VAL A 209 -5.33 -10.87 10.64
C VAL A 209 -6.80 -10.56 10.89
N ILE A 210 -7.47 -9.88 9.94
CA ILE A 210 -8.91 -9.59 10.03
C ILE A 210 -9.72 -10.89 10.15
N GLN A 211 -9.42 -11.89 9.32
CA GLN A 211 -10.10 -13.19 9.37
C GLN A 211 -9.89 -13.88 10.73
N GLU A 212 -8.67 -13.88 11.23
CA GLU A 212 -8.35 -14.52 12.51
C GLU A 212 -9.01 -13.82 13.69
N LEU A 213 -9.02 -12.48 13.71
CA LEU A 213 -9.72 -11.68 14.71
C LEU A 213 -11.22 -12.00 14.73
N TRP A 214 -11.83 -12.09 13.54
CA TRP A 214 -13.24 -12.44 13.40
C TRP A 214 -13.53 -13.85 13.93
N GLN A 215 -12.76 -14.86 13.49
CA GLN A 215 -12.98 -16.26 13.87
C GLN A 215 -12.71 -16.52 15.35
N LYS A 216 -11.67 -15.90 15.93
CA LYS A 216 -11.24 -16.10 17.32
C LYS A 216 -11.80 -15.04 18.27
N LYS A 217 -12.74 -14.20 17.82
CA LYS A 217 -13.43 -13.17 18.62
C LYS A 217 -12.43 -12.31 19.43
N CYS A 218 -11.32 -11.89 18.82
CA CYS A 218 -10.26 -11.07 19.43
C CYS A 218 -9.62 -11.66 20.71
N GLN A 219 -9.74 -12.97 20.94
CA GLN A 219 -9.13 -13.61 22.13
C GLN A 219 -7.62 -13.72 21.96
N TRP A 220 -6.84 -12.79 22.55
CA TRP A 220 -5.39 -12.67 22.40
C TRP A 220 -4.63 -13.98 22.58
N LYS A 221 -5.00 -14.81 23.58
CA LYS A 221 -4.34 -16.09 23.85
C LYS A 221 -4.43 -17.09 22.69
N LYS A 222 -5.51 -17.02 21.90
CA LYS A 222 -5.78 -17.94 20.78
C LYS A 222 -5.22 -17.45 19.44
N LEU A 223 -4.74 -16.19 19.37
CA LEU A 223 -4.20 -15.62 18.14
C LEU A 223 -2.86 -16.27 17.79
N SER A 224 -2.62 -16.40 16.48
CA SER A 224 -1.35 -16.87 15.93
C SER A 224 -0.21 -15.88 16.24
N MET A 225 1.02 -16.38 16.16
CA MET A 225 2.21 -15.53 16.29
C MET A 225 2.17 -14.37 15.27
N HIS A 226 1.82 -14.65 14.02
CA HIS A 226 1.74 -13.64 12.98
C HIS A 226 0.80 -12.48 13.35
N THR A 227 -0.42 -12.79 13.75
CA THR A 227 -1.42 -11.79 14.17
C THR A 227 -0.95 -10.97 15.37
N LYS A 228 -0.33 -11.63 16.38
CA LYS A 228 0.23 -10.93 17.55
C LYS A 228 1.35 -9.96 17.16
N VAL A 229 2.27 -10.39 16.28
CA VAL A 229 3.36 -9.55 15.76
C VAL A 229 2.80 -8.35 15.02
N VAL A 230 1.89 -8.58 14.06
CA VAL A 230 1.28 -7.52 13.26
C VAL A 230 0.61 -6.47 14.15
N LEU A 231 -0.25 -6.88 15.07
CA LEU A 231 -0.97 -5.96 15.96
C LEU A 231 -0.02 -5.19 16.86
N SER A 232 0.93 -5.88 17.51
CA SER A 232 1.87 -5.26 18.44
C SER A 232 2.79 -4.25 17.73
N VAL A 233 3.35 -4.62 16.57
CA VAL A 233 4.25 -3.75 15.82
C VAL A 233 3.48 -2.57 15.21
N SER A 234 2.28 -2.80 14.67
CA SER A 234 1.45 -1.73 14.11
C SER A 234 1.10 -0.69 15.16
N LEU A 235 0.66 -1.11 16.34
CA LEU A 235 0.34 -0.19 17.44
C LEU A 235 1.59 0.53 17.96
N ALA A 236 2.71 -0.17 18.11
CA ALA A 236 3.96 0.44 18.53
C ALA A 236 4.43 1.53 17.56
N LEU A 237 4.38 1.27 16.24
CA LEU A 237 4.77 2.23 15.22
C LEU A 237 3.83 3.46 15.20
N ILE A 238 2.52 3.27 15.40
CA ILE A 238 1.57 4.39 15.50
C ILE A 238 1.90 5.25 16.72
N ILE A 239 2.11 4.64 17.90
CA ILE A 239 2.41 5.37 19.12
C ILE A 239 3.74 6.13 19.00
N ILE A 240 4.81 5.43 18.57
CA ILE A 240 6.13 6.02 18.40
C ILE A 240 6.11 7.13 17.37
N GLY A 241 5.47 6.91 16.20
CA GLY A 241 5.34 7.92 15.15
C GLY A 241 4.57 9.15 15.63
N THR A 242 3.46 8.96 16.33
CA THR A 242 2.68 10.08 16.91
C THR A 242 3.52 10.90 17.89
N LEU A 243 4.26 10.24 18.78
CA LEU A 243 5.12 10.91 19.75
C LEU A 243 6.25 11.68 19.05
N LEU A 244 6.92 11.07 18.09
CA LEU A 244 8.04 11.70 17.37
C LEU A 244 7.56 12.90 16.53
N ILE A 245 6.44 12.79 15.81
CA ILE A 245 5.87 13.91 15.05
C ILE A 245 5.46 15.03 15.99
N LYS A 246 4.81 14.71 17.13
CA LYS A 246 4.41 15.72 18.12
C LYS A 246 5.59 16.42 18.78
N LEU A 247 6.71 15.73 18.97
CA LEU A 247 7.95 16.29 19.53
C LEU A 247 8.67 17.21 18.55
N THR A 248 8.58 16.94 17.26
CA THR A 248 9.28 17.71 16.22
C THR A 248 8.46 18.88 15.70
N GLU A 249 7.12 18.84 15.84
CA GLU A 249 6.20 19.83 15.26
C GLU A 249 5.20 20.35 16.26
N PRO A 250 4.84 21.66 16.21
CA PRO A 250 3.82 22.26 17.05
C PRO A 250 2.40 21.99 16.55
N VAL A 251 2.09 20.73 16.21
CA VAL A 251 0.77 20.29 15.73
C VAL A 251 -0.10 19.75 16.85
N SER A 252 -1.41 19.64 16.65
CA SER A 252 -2.32 18.98 17.59
C SER A 252 -2.00 17.48 17.73
N TRP A 253 -2.37 16.86 18.84
CA TRP A 253 -2.25 15.40 19.02
C TRP A 253 -3.03 14.63 17.96
N LEU A 254 -4.18 15.13 17.53
CA LEU A 254 -4.99 14.55 16.48
C LEU A 254 -4.24 14.55 15.14
N CYS A 255 -3.64 15.68 14.77
CA CYS A 255 -2.84 15.82 13.55
C CYS A 255 -1.61 14.90 13.57
N ALA A 256 -0.88 14.83 14.71
CA ALA A 256 0.25 13.94 14.86
C ALA A 256 -0.15 12.44 14.74
N LEU A 257 -1.26 12.04 15.36
CA LEU A 257 -1.82 10.69 15.24
C LEU A 257 -2.22 10.39 13.81
N PHE A 258 -2.95 11.31 13.16
CA PHE A 258 -3.41 11.16 11.79
C PHE A 258 -2.23 10.91 10.83
N HIS A 259 -1.20 11.76 10.89
CA HIS A 259 -0.02 11.60 10.04
C HIS A 259 0.79 10.33 10.37
N SER A 260 0.90 9.95 11.64
CA SER A 260 1.53 8.69 12.04
C SER A 260 0.81 7.46 11.45
N VAL A 261 -0.53 7.49 11.39
CA VAL A 261 -1.33 6.42 10.77
C VAL A 261 -1.23 6.50 9.24
N SER A 262 -1.36 7.70 8.67
CA SER A 262 -1.37 7.92 7.23
C SER A 262 -0.04 7.58 6.56
N THR A 263 1.10 7.89 7.18
CA THR A 263 2.44 7.52 6.69
C THR A 263 2.62 6.01 6.52
N ARG A 264 1.81 5.20 7.19
CA ARG A 264 1.83 3.75 7.02
C ARG A 264 0.99 3.30 5.83
N THR A 265 1.27 3.89 4.67
CA THR A 265 0.74 3.57 3.33
C THR A 265 -0.71 4.00 3.08
N ALA A 266 -1.15 5.15 3.58
CA ALA A 266 -2.53 5.61 3.36
C ALA A 266 -2.65 6.87 2.50
N GLY A 267 -1.72 7.81 2.58
CA GLY A 267 -1.62 8.95 1.68
C GLY A 267 -2.50 10.15 1.97
N PHE A 268 -3.39 10.09 2.97
CA PHE A 268 -4.17 11.24 3.36
C PHE A 268 -3.37 12.21 4.22
N ALA A 269 -3.56 13.49 4.01
CA ALA A 269 -2.91 14.56 4.77
C ALA A 269 -3.96 15.51 5.38
N SER A 270 -3.92 15.67 6.71
CA SER A 270 -4.74 16.67 7.41
C SER A 270 -4.02 18.01 7.57
N ARG A 271 -2.77 18.11 7.14
CA ARG A 271 -1.95 19.30 7.00
C ARG A 271 -1.04 19.10 5.78
N SER A 272 -0.73 20.17 5.05
CA SER A 272 0.21 20.10 3.93
C SER A 272 1.55 19.51 4.40
N ILE A 273 2.05 18.51 3.68
CA ILE A 273 3.31 17.84 4.04
C ILE A 273 4.51 18.77 3.86
N GLY A 274 4.45 19.70 2.89
CA GLY A 274 5.50 20.70 2.69
C GLY A 274 5.66 21.69 3.86
N ASP A 275 4.68 21.77 4.76
CA ASP A 275 4.74 22.62 5.97
C ASP A 275 5.44 21.95 7.15
N PHE A 276 5.88 20.69 7.01
CA PHE A 276 6.60 19.98 8.07
C PHE A 276 8.10 20.22 7.95
N GLY A 277 8.74 20.37 9.10
CA GLY A 277 10.20 20.50 9.17
C GLY A 277 10.95 19.21 8.84
N ALA A 278 12.22 19.33 8.48
CA ALA A 278 13.06 18.19 8.10
C ALA A 278 13.11 17.04 9.13
N PRO A 279 13.09 17.26 10.46
CA PRO A 279 13.03 16.16 11.44
C PRO A 279 11.74 15.35 11.33
N ALA A 280 10.58 16.02 11.14
CA ALA A 280 9.29 15.34 10.96
C ALA A 280 9.23 14.56 9.64
N LEU A 281 9.73 15.15 8.55
CA LEU A 281 9.82 14.47 7.26
C LEU A 281 10.70 13.21 7.35
N LEU A 282 11.82 13.26 8.08
CA LEU A 282 12.67 12.08 8.30
C LEU A 282 11.93 10.97 9.07
N VAL A 283 11.17 11.32 10.11
CA VAL A 283 10.32 10.37 10.84
C VAL A 283 9.29 9.74 9.90
N MET A 284 8.64 10.56 9.07
CA MET A 284 7.66 10.08 8.10
C MET A 284 8.29 9.16 7.05
N ILE A 285 9.48 9.47 6.53
CA ILE A 285 10.24 8.60 5.61
C ILE A 285 10.47 7.22 6.22
N VAL A 286 10.92 7.17 7.47
CA VAL A 286 11.15 5.89 8.17
C VAL A 286 9.84 5.12 8.35
N LEU A 287 8.75 5.78 8.74
CA LEU A 287 7.44 5.15 8.92
C LEU A 287 6.86 4.66 7.59
N MET A 288 7.01 5.42 6.49
CA MET A 288 6.60 5.00 5.15
C MET A 288 7.41 3.79 4.68
N PHE A 289 8.73 3.79 4.89
CA PHE A 289 9.58 2.66 4.53
C PHE A 289 9.16 1.37 5.25
N ILE A 290 8.76 1.47 6.53
CA ILE A 290 8.12 0.39 7.30
C ILE A 290 6.62 0.42 7.00
N GLY A 291 6.25 -0.05 5.83
CA GLY A 291 4.89 0.01 5.32
C GLY A 291 3.86 -0.83 6.08
N ALA A 292 2.84 -1.28 5.38
CA ALA A 292 1.74 -2.06 5.92
C ALA A 292 2.12 -3.54 6.17
N SER A 293 1.19 -4.32 6.72
CA SER A 293 1.42 -5.72 7.07
C SER A 293 1.31 -6.66 5.86
N SER A 294 1.82 -7.88 6.00
CA SER A 294 1.72 -8.90 4.96
C SER A 294 0.25 -9.25 4.67
N GLY A 295 -0.10 -9.35 3.38
CA GLY A 295 -1.48 -9.62 2.96
C GLY A 295 -2.45 -8.48 3.22
N SER A 296 -1.97 -7.23 3.31
CA SER A 296 -2.74 -6.00 3.42
C SER A 296 -2.88 -5.28 2.07
N THR A 297 -3.61 -4.19 2.08
CA THR A 297 -3.80 -3.32 0.92
C THR A 297 -2.56 -2.46 0.61
N GLY A 298 -1.68 -2.15 1.58
CA GLY A 298 -0.52 -1.29 1.42
C GLY A 298 0.76 -1.99 0.95
N GLY A 299 1.75 -1.20 0.50
CA GLY A 299 3.07 -1.63 0.02
C GLY A 299 4.19 -1.53 1.07
N GLY A 300 5.40 -1.24 0.62
CA GLY A 300 6.59 -1.07 1.47
C GLY A 300 7.11 -2.37 2.11
N ILE A 301 8.11 -2.22 3.01
CA ILE A 301 8.59 -3.34 3.83
C ILE A 301 7.51 -3.71 4.83
N LYS A 302 7.20 -5.00 4.92
CA LYS A 302 6.10 -5.45 5.78
C LYS A 302 6.48 -5.38 7.26
N THR A 303 5.49 -5.07 8.12
CA THR A 303 5.68 -5.02 9.58
C THR A 303 6.29 -6.30 10.15
N SER A 304 5.92 -7.47 9.59
CA SER A 304 6.52 -8.75 9.96
C SER A 304 8.00 -8.85 9.56
N THR A 305 8.37 -8.32 8.38
CA THR A 305 9.77 -8.26 7.91
C THR A 305 10.61 -7.38 8.85
N PHE A 306 10.10 -6.18 9.18
CA PHE A 306 10.74 -5.28 10.13
C PHE A 306 10.91 -5.94 11.52
N PHE A 307 9.88 -6.60 12.03
CA PHE A 307 9.96 -7.31 13.30
C PHE A 307 11.03 -8.39 13.29
N VAL A 308 11.10 -9.20 12.22
CA VAL A 308 12.11 -10.27 12.09
C VAL A 308 13.52 -9.69 12.05
N LEU A 309 13.72 -8.55 11.35
CA LEU A 309 15.04 -7.86 11.34
C LEU A 309 15.47 -7.41 12.74
N ILE A 310 14.59 -6.71 13.46
CA ILE A 310 14.90 -6.23 14.83
C ILE A 310 15.21 -7.40 15.74
N ARG A 311 14.41 -8.47 15.69
CA ARG A 311 14.62 -9.69 16.52
C ARG A 311 15.90 -10.42 16.15
N GLY A 312 16.22 -10.51 14.86
CA GLY A 312 17.45 -11.14 14.37
C GLY A 312 18.70 -10.37 14.80
N ILE A 313 18.69 -9.02 14.67
CA ILE A 313 19.79 -8.16 15.16
C ILE A 313 19.96 -8.34 16.66
N PHE A 314 18.87 -8.30 17.43
CA PHE A 314 18.94 -8.48 18.88
C PHE A 314 19.42 -9.89 19.26
N SER A 315 18.97 -10.92 18.54
CA SER A 315 19.41 -12.30 18.71
C SER A 315 20.92 -12.47 18.47
N ALA A 316 21.41 -11.87 17.38
CA ALA A 316 22.84 -11.88 17.05
C ALA A 316 23.69 -11.16 18.12
N ALA A 317 23.22 -9.97 18.59
CA ALA A 317 23.91 -9.19 19.60
C ALA A 317 23.94 -9.86 20.99
N THR A 318 22.91 -10.65 21.34
CA THR A 318 22.77 -11.28 22.68
C THR A 318 23.07 -12.77 22.67
N ASN A 319 23.39 -13.36 21.53
CA ASN A 319 23.60 -14.80 21.32
C ASN A 319 22.41 -15.66 21.83
N GLN A 320 21.19 -15.13 21.67
CA GLN A 320 19.95 -15.81 22.08
C GLN A 320 19.19 -16.33 20.85
N SER A 321 18.40 -17.37 21.04
CA SER A 321 17.54 -17.89 19.96
C SER A 321 16.43 -16.90 19.60
N GLU A 322 16.12 -16.78 18.29
CA GLU A 322 15.05 -15.94 17.79
C GLU A 322 13.68 -16.49 18.21
N LYS A 323 13.05 -15.85 19.19
CA LYS A 323 11.75 -16.24 19.74
C LYS A 323 10.81 -15.05 19.86
N ALA A 324 9.51 -15.27 19.66
CA ALA A 324 8.45 -14.30 19.89
C ALA A 324 7.17 -15.00 20.34
N PHE A 325 6.48 -14.48 21.37
CA PHE A 325 5.20 -14.99 21.87
C PHE A 325 5.18 -16.51 22.14
N HIS A 326 6.27 -17.07 22.67
CA HIS A 326 6.50 -18.51 22.93
C HIS A 326 6.66 -19.38 21.66
N TYR A 327 6.93 -18.80 20.51
CA TYR A 327 7.24 -19.51 19.26
C TYR A 327 8.66 -19.19 18.80
N SER A 328 9.31 -20.17 18.17
CA SER A 328 10.59 -19.97 17.48
C SER A 328 10.35 -19.36 16.09
N ILE A 329 11.15 -18.38 15.69
CA ILE A 329 11.16 -17.83 14.36
C ILE A 329 11.91 -18.79 13.42
N PRO A 330 11.42 -19.06 12.18
CA PRO A 330 12.12 -19.94 11.24
C PRO A 330 13.54 -19.43 10.93
N LYS A 331 14.53 -20.33 10.89
CA LYS A 331 15.96 -19.99 10.70
C LYS A 331 16.24 -19.13 9.48
N ASP A 332 15.50 -19.35 8.37
CA ASP A 332 15.69 -18.58 7.12
C ASP A 332 14.96 -17.23 7.10
N ALA A 333 14.14 -16.93 8.11
CA ALA A 333 13.30 -15.73 8.12
C ALA A 333 14.14 -14.45 8.15
N PHE A 334 15.19 -14.43 8.96
CA PHE A 334 16.11 -13.28 9.04
C PHE A 334 16.81 -13.03 7.71
N LYS A 335 17.37 -14.06 7.07
CA LYS A 335 18.02 -13.95 5.75
C LYS A 335 17.06 -13.38 4.70
N LYS A 336 15.83 -13.90 4.63
CA LYS A 336 14.79 -13.38 3.72
C LYS A 336 14.44 -11.93 4.03
N ALA A 337 14.27 -11.58 5.31
CA ALA A 337 13.96 -10.23 5.73
C ALA A 337 15.09 -9.25 5.39
N ALA A 338 16.34 -9.64 5.61
CA ALA A 338 17.51 -8.83 5.26
C ALA A 338 17.61 -8.58 3.74
N VAL A 339 17.45 -9.62 2.92
CA VAL A 339 17.45 -9.49 1.45
C VAL A 339 16.37 -8.53 0.96
N ILE A 340 15.14 -8.69 1.46
CA ILE A 340 14.02 -7.80 1.09
C ILE A 340 14.33 -6.35 1.44
N SER A 341 14.87 -6.10 2.64
CA SER A 341 15.14 -4.74 3.13
C SER A 341 16.31 -4.07 2.40
N ILE A 342 17.37 -4.83 2.09
CA ILE A 342 18.51 -4.32 1.31
C ILE A 342 18.06 -3.98 -0.11
N LEU A 343 17.28 -4.85 -0.76
CA LEU A 343 16.72 -4.57 -2.09
C LEU A 343 15.80 -3.34 -2.07
N ALA A 344 14.95 -3.22 -1.07
CA ALA A 344 14.05 -2.07 -0.89
C ALA A 344 14.84 -0.77 -0.73
N ALA A 345 15.83 -0.74 0.16
CA ALA A 345 16.69 0.42 0.35
C ALA A 345 17.47 0.77 -0.93
N GLY A 346 17.98 -0.24 -1.64
CA GLY A 346 18.65 -0.07 -2.92
C GLY A 346 17.75 0.58 -3.98
N VAL A 347 16.49 0.15 -4.08
CA VAL A 347 15.51 0.74 -5.01
C VAL A 347 15.24 2.20 -4.64
N VAL A 348 14.98 2.49 -3.37
CA VAL A 348 14.70 3.87 -2.90
C VAL A 348 15.90 4.79 -3.17
N ILE A 349 17.12 4.39 -2.77
CA ILE A 349 18.33 5.21 -2.95
C ILE A 349 18.60 5.45 -4.44
N THR A 350 18.53 4.39 -5.27
CA THR A 350 18.77 4.51 -6.71
C THR A 350 17.73 5.39 -7.40
N SER A 351 16.44 5.23 -7.06
CA SER A 351 15.39 6.06 -7.63
C SER A 351 15.46 7.51 -7.19
N THR A 352 15.85 7.79 -5.93
CA THR A 352 16.12 9.14 -5.44
C THR A 352 17.26 9.79 -6.23
N TYR A 353 18.37 9.07 -6.43
CA TYR A 353 19.48 9.56 -7.23
C TYR A 353 19.06 9.88 -8.69
N ILE A 354 18.30 8.99 -9.33
CA ILE A 354 17.79 9.21 -10.69
C ILE A 354 16.83 10.41 -10.72
N LEU A 355 15.94 10.55 -9.74
CA LEU A 355 15.01 11.68 -9.67
C LEU A 355 15.76 13.01 -9.58
N MET A 356 16.81 13.11 -8.76
CA MET A 356 17.62 14.32 -8.64
C MET A 356 18.38 14.68 -9.94
N ILE A 357 18.69 13.69 -10.79
CA ILE A 357 19.26 13.96 -12.12
C ILE A 357 18.20 14.50 -13.06
N LEU A 358 16.97 13.94 -13.00
CA LEU A 358 15.86 14.33 -13.88
C LEU A 358 15.25 15.68 -13.47
N GLU A 359 15.28 16.01 -12.18
CA GLU A 359 14.70 17.20 -11.55
C GLU A 359 15.74 17.92 -10.68
N PRO A 360 16.73 18.62 -11.27
CA PRO A 360 17.83 19.21 -10.53
C PRO A 360 17.44 20.29 -9.50
N GLN A 361 16.21 20.83 -9.61
CA GLN A 361 15.66 21.81 -8.69
C GLN A 361 15.09 21.20 -7.38
N VAL A 362 14.93 19.87 -7.33
CA VAL A 362 14.35 19.18 -6.17
C VAL A 362 15.45 18.88 -5.14
N ASP A 363 15.21 19.26 -3.90
CA ASP A 363 16.11 18.97 -2.81
C ASP A 363 16.17 17.47 -2.47
N LEU A 364 17.31 17.03 -1.89
CA LEU A 364 17.54 15.64 -1.53
C LEU A 364 16.43 15.08 -0.62
N LEU A 365 15.98 15.87 0.36
CA LEU A 365 14.98 15.42 1.33
C LEU A 365 13.62 15.20 0.65
N ASP A 366 13.21 16.12 -0.24
CA ASP A 366 11.97 16.02 -1.00
C ASP A 366 12.03 14.85 -1.98
N ALA A 367 13.14 14.68 -2.69
CA ALA A 367 13.35 13.56 -3.60
C ALA A 367 13.31 12.21 -2.86
N LEU A 368 13.96 12.13 -1.69
CA LEU A 368 13.94 10.93 -0.86
C LEU A 368 12.54 10.63 -0.31
N PHE A 369 11.81 11.68 0.12
CA PHE A 369 10.44 11.57 0.61
C PHE A 369 9.52 11.02 -0.49
N GLU A 370 9.57 11.61 -1.68
CA GLU A 370 8.75 11.24 -2.84
C GLU A 370 9.02 9.80 -3.29
N MET A 371 10.30 9.42 -3.45
CA MET A 371 10.65 8.07 -3.89
C MET A 371 10.37 7.01 -2.82
N THR A 372 10.50 7.36 -1.54
CA THR A 372 10.09 6.47 -0.44
C THR A 372 8.57 6.32 -0.43
N SER A 373 7.84 7.41 -0.63
CA SER A 373 6.36 7.41 -0.74
C SER A 373 5.89 6.57 -1.93
N ALA A 374 6.50 6.74 -3.10
CA ALA A 374 6.20 5.94 -4.29
C ALA A 374 6.49 4.45 -4.07
N PHE A 375 7.66 4.11 -3.51
CA PHE A 375 8.05 2.73 -3.25
C PHE A 375 7.19 2.06 -2.17
N SER A 376 6.93 2.74 -1.07
CA SER A 376 6.08 2.21 -0.01
C SER A 376 4.60 2.25 -0.36
N THR A 377 4.24 2.84 -1.51
CA THR A 377 2.86 3.13 -1.89
C THR A 377 2.12 3.88 -0.79
N ALA A 378 2.75 4.94 -0.25
CA ALA A 378 2.23 5.70 0.87
C ALA A 378 1.39 6.91 0.45
N GLY A 379 1.70 7.52 -0.71
CA GLY A 379 0.88 8.57 -1.32
C GLY A 379 1.05 9.97 -0.76
N LEU A 380 1.88 10.16 0.26
CA LEU A 380 2.22 11.49 0.76
C LEU A 380 3.27 12.12 -0.14
N SER A 381 3.13 13.42 -0.42
CA SER A 381 4.08 14.21 -1.20
C SER A 381 4.33 15.56 -0.52
N THR A 382 5.56 16.06 -0.64
CA THR A 382 5.89 17.44 -0.23
C THR A 382 5.38 18.48 -1.22
N GLY A 383 4.67 18.04 -2.29
CA GLY A 383 4.07 18.89 -3.31
C GLY A 383 4.79 18.82 -4.66
N ILE A 384 5.87 18.06 -4.77
CA ILE A 384 6.66 17.98 -6.01
C ILE A 384 6.00 17.16 -7.11
N SER A 385 5.09 16.23 -6.76
CA SER A 385 4.45 15.30 -7.73
C SER A 385 3.81 15.99 -8.91
N SER A 386 3.09 17.10 -8.69
CA SER A 386 2.37 17.83 -9.77
C SER A 386 3.31 18.55 -10.75
N GLY A 387 4.52 18.90 -10.29
CA GLY A 387 5.54 19.59 -11.08
C GLY A 387 6.51 18.68 -11.85
N LEU A 388 6.40 17.35 -11.69
CA LEU A 388 7.32 16.41 -12.32
C LEU A 388 7.24 16.42 -13.85
N HIS A 389 8.40 16.41 -14.51
CA HIS A 389 8.50 16.22 -15.95
C HIS A 389 8.21 14.77 -16.36
N LEU A 390 7.95 14.53 -17.63
CA LEU A 390 7.57 13.22 -18.16
C LEU A 390 8.51 12.06 -17.76
N PRO A 391 9.85 12.17 -17.81
CA PRO A 391 10.74 11.08 -17.38
C PRO A 391 10.63 10.76 -15.89
N ALA A 392 10.44 11.79 -15.04
CA ALA A 392 10.26 11.63 -13.61
C ALA A 392 8.92 10.99 -13.26
N LYS A 393 7.83 11.33 -13.99
CA LYS A 393 6.54 10.66 -13.87
C LYS A 393 6.65 9.17 -14.21
N ILE A 394 7.36 8.80 -15.28
CA ILE A 394 7.59 7.41 -15.66
C ILE A 394 8.40 6.66 -14.58
N LEU A 395 9.45 7.29 -14.05
CA LEU A 395 10.23 6.74 -12.94
C LEU A 395 9.32 6.44 -11.74
N SER A 396 8.51 7.41 -11.33
CA SER A 396 7.58 7.27 -10.20
C SER A 396 6.57 6.12 -10.43
N ILE A 397 6.00 5.99 -11.64
CA ILE A 397 5.13 4.86 -12.02
C ILE A 397 5.85 3.51 -11.82
N MET A 398 7.09 3.40 -12.29
CA MET A 398 7.88 2.16 -12.14
C MET A 398 8.16 1.84 -10.67
N ILE A 399 8.43 2.86 -9.86
CA ILE A 399 8.70 2.67 -8.42
C ILE A 399 7.41 2.28 -7.68
N MET A 400 6.27 2.92 -7.94
CA MET A 400 4.96 2.52 -7.38
C MET A 400 4.63 1.06 -7.72
N PHE A 401 4.84 0.66 -8.97
CA PHE A 401 4.63 -0.71 -9.43
C PHE A 401 5.55 -1.71 -8.72
N THR A 402 6.83 -1.35 -8.57
CA THR A 402 7.83 -2.17 -7.85
C THR A 402 7.48 -2.32 -6.37
N GLY A 403 7.06 -1.25 -5.73
CA GLY A 403 6.64 -1.24 -4.33
C GLY A 403 5.39 -2.08 -4.08
N ARG A 404 4.42 -2.03 -5.00
CA ARG A 404 3.18 -2.81 -4.91
C ARG A 404 3.42 -4.31 -5.03
N LEU A 405 4.23 -4.75 -5.98
CA LEU A 405 4.56 -6.16 -6.18
C LEU A 405 5.55 -6.69 -5.16
N GLY A 406 6.36 -5.81 -4.60
CA GLY A 406 7.46 -6.12 -3.70
C GLY A 406 8.79 -6.36 -4.45
N PRO A 407 9.92 -5.89 -3.88
CA PRO A 407 11.22 -5.90 -4.56
C PRO A 407 11.72 -7.31 -4.87
N LEU A 408 11.44 -8.29 -4.02
CA LEU A 408 11.81 -9.68 -4.26
C LEU A 408 11.02 -10.31 -5.41
N THR A 409 9.73 -9.97 -5.54
CA THR A 409 8.89 -10.43 -6.66
C THR A 409 9.41 -9.88 -7.97
N ILE A 410 9.76 -8.58 -8.02
CA ILE A 410 10.35 -7.95 -9.21
C ILE A 410 11.69 -8.59 -9.55
N ALA A 411 12.58 -8.80 -8.57
CA ALA A 411 13.85 -9.49 -8.80
C ALA A 411 13.66 -10.90 -9.36
N SER A 412 12.61 -11.62 -8.91
CA SER A 412 12.30 -12.97 -9.38
C SER A 412 11.73 -13.06 -10.80
N LEU A 413 11.28 -11.95 -11.40
CA LEU A 413 10.81 -11.92 -12.80
C LEU A 413 11.90 -12.33 -13.79
N TRP A 414 13.16 -12.02 -13.47
CA TRP A 414 14.33 -12.27 -14.31
C TRP A 414 15.07 -13.56 -13.92
N TYR A 415 14.73 -14.15 -12.76
CA TYR A 415 15.40 -15.33 -12.26
C TYR A 415 14.81 -16.59 -12.88
N PHE A 416 15.63 -17.30 -13.66
CA PHE A 416 15.35 -18.66 -14.12
C PHE A 416 16.03 -19.61 -13.14
N SER A 417 15.26 -20.35 -12.35
CA SER A 417 15.79 -21.38 -11.46
C SER A 417 16.52 -22.44 -12.30
N ARG A 418 17.84 -22.31 -12.34
CA ARG A 418 18.70 -23.46 -12.69
C ARG A 418 19.07 -24.08 -11.35
N GLY A 419 18.73 -25.37 -11.15
CA GLY A 419 19.22 -26.10 -9.99
C GLY A 419 20.73 -25.97 -9.86
N GLU A 420 21.25 -25.94 -8.66
CA GLU A 420 22.71 -26.00 -8.44
C GLU A 420 23.25 -27.24 -9.08
N LEU A 421 24.12 -27.07 -10.06
CA LEU A 421 24.74 -28.16 -10.81
C LEU A 421 25.97 -28.73 -10.10
N ALA A 422 26.51 -28.02 -9.12
CA ALA A 422 27.66 -28.44 -8.33
C ALA A 422 27.59 -27.85 -6.91
N LEU A 423 27.99 -28.63 -5.91
CA LEU A 423 28.23 -28.16 -4.54
C LEU A 423 29.72 -27.79 -4.42
N TYR A 424 29.98 -26.56 -4.01
CA TYR A 424 31.34 -26.10 -3.72
C TYR A 424 31.61 -26.21 -2.21
N PRO A 425 32.87 -26.48 -1.81
CA PRO A 425 33.25 -26.47 -0.39
C PRO A 425 33.11 -25.04 0.19
N ASP A 426 32.80 -24.96 1.48
CA ASP A 426 32.72 -23.71 2.19
C ASP A 426 34.07 -23.01 2.23
N GLY A 427 34.10 -21.74 1.84
CA GLY A 427 35.27 -20.85 1.93
C GLY A 427 35.18 -19.97 3.19
N ASN A 428 36.32 -19.60 3.74
CA ASN A 428 36.39 -18.65 4.85
C ASN A 428 36.29 -17.21 4.33
N ILE A 429 35.29 -16.43 4.84
CA ILE A 429 35.19 -15.01 4.63
C ILE A 429 35.09 -14.31 6.00
N VAL A 430 35.86 -13.27 6.21
CA VAL A 430 35.80 -12.48 7.43
C VAL A 430 34.70 -11.44 7.25
N VAL A 431 33.71 -11.50 8.12
CA VAL A 431 32.63 -10.52 8.24
C VAL A 431 32.89 -9.71 9.51
N GLY A 432 33.08 -8.37 9.36
CA GLY A 432 33.46 -7.46 10.44
C GLY A 432 32.46 -7.31 11.56
#